data_d2e6a4de84ce58bbdef1d1449ee0a642
#
_entry.id   d2e6a4de84ce58bbdef1d1449ee0a642
#
_cell.length_a   1.000
_cell.length_b   1.000
_cell.length_c   1.000
_cell.angle_alpha   90.00
_cell.angle_beta   90.00
_cell.angle_gamma   90.00
#
_symmetry.space_group_name_H-M   'P 1'
#
loop_
_entity.id
_entity.type
_entity.pdbx_description
1 polymer ?
#
loop_
_entity_poly.entity_id
_entity_poly.type
_entity_poly.pdbx_seq_one_letter_code
_entity_poly.pdbx_strand_id
1 'polypeptide(L)'
;MNEEKVKQNEIEVNEENKETVETKKSESQSNNTKTKKSRTRMYIVLLFIAIVAIVGYVIYRGEYLEILEIGEEYISIFWQNVNYTAITFGINFIILFIIIYINNNRIKNALKPFFESEKKTMPKLPNKSISFILSVIVSAITTEIILNQYMLFTNATAFGRVDPVFGYDIGYFMFQKPFIETLFIYAIALIIGLTIYTVIYYIVVFNMCFDGVDRETLKKSKLLKQLFINLKILAVLLAGFVFIKTQDIGFDKFLNLQEDTSYAIYGAGVTDITIKLWGYRILPILIILSVFMAIRSFNKGKTKKVIKWILVVPAYIILLLIVMAAFQLIFITPNELDREENNIQNNINYTREAYGVNGDVFTIENGGETVSEEVLHELGETIDNIVIIDKDTVLKDLNTVQTEKGYYTYDTAKIASYRIDGKQQLVYISPREIAGDNGTYNNQTYEYTHGYGIVVTSATETDANGNLLKLQKNFNTSEEDVITITEPRIYFGLQTNNNIVTNSK
;
A
#
# COMPACT_ATOMS: atom_id res chain seq x y z
N MET A 1 -23.09 -12.07 95.58
CA MET A 1 -21.86 -12.06 94.73
C MET A 1 -21.90 -13.09 93.61
N ASN A 2 -22.89 -13.97 93.50
CA ASN A 2 -23.00 -14.91 92.39
C ASN A 2 -24.05 -14.50 91.29
N GLU A 3 -25.05 -13.69 91.64
CA GLU A 3 -26.06 -13.26 90.67
C GLU A 3 -25.62 -12.14 89.66
N GLU A 4 -24.71 -11.27 90.13
CA GLU A 4 -24.18 -10.21 89.24
C GLU A 4 -23.18 -10.73 88.19
N LYS A 5 -22.40 -11.79 88.54
CA LYS A 5 -21.53 -12.45 87.54
C LYS A 5 -22.25 -13.22 86.47
N VAL A 6 -23.42 -13.79 86.78
CA VAL A 6 -24.24 -14.50 85.81
C VAL A 6 -24.91 -13.52 84.85
N LYS A 7 -25.40 -12.35 85.33
CA LYS A 7 -25.96 -11.31 84.46
C LYS A 7 -24.89 -10.64 83.59
N GLN A 8 -23.64 -10.44 84.02
CA GLN A 8 -22.56 -9.92 83.21
C GLN A 8 -22.15 -10.90 82.08
N ASN A 9 -22.04 -12.20 82.39
CA ASN A 9 -21.76 -13.23 81.37
C ASN A 9 -22.90 -13.39 80.36
N GLU A 10 -24.17 -13.25 80.75
CA GLU A 10 -25.30 -13.29 79.80
C GLU A 10 -25.33 -12.02 78.86
N ILE A 11 -24.91 -10.88 79.32
CA ILE A 11 -24.81 -9.65 78.55
C ILE A 11 -23.63 -9.74 77.60
N GLU A 12 -22.42 -10.20 77.99
CA GLU A 12 -21.27 -10.41 77.12
C GLU A 12 -21.55 -11.44 76.00
N VAL A 13 -22.20 -12.58 76.31
CA VAL A 13 -22.55 -13.60 75.33
C VAL A 13 -23.62 -13.10 74.35
N ASN A 14 -24.53 -12.21 74.77
CA ASN A 14 -25.53 -11.63 73.91
C ASN A 14 -24.94 -10.50 72.98
N GLU A 15 -23.95 -9.75 73.47
CA GLU A 15 -23.24 -8.76 72.64
C GLU A 15 -22.32 -9.46 71.60
N GLU A 16 -21.58 -10.49 72.01
CA GLU A 16 -20.73 -11.29 71.11
C GLU A 16 -21.54 -12.02 70.01
N ASN A 17 -22.74 -12.52 70.34
CA ASN A 17 -23.67 -13.08 69.35
C ASN A 17 -24.31 -12.03 68.44
N LYS A 18 -24.55 -10.80 68.90
CA LYS A 18 -25.02 -9.71 68.07
C LYS A 18 -23.94 -9.22 67.10
N GLU A 19 -22.69 -9.02 67.54
CA GLU A 19 -21.56 -8.65 66.67
C GLU A 19 -21.27 -9.73 65.62
N THR A 20 -21.34 -11.05 65.99
CA THR A 20 -21.15 -12.15 65.04
C THR A 20 -22.27 -12.27 64.03
N VAL A 21 -23.52 -11.92 64.38
CA VAL A 21 -24.63 -11.90 63.45
C VAL A 21 -24.61 -10.67 62.54
N GLU A 22 -24.21 -9.49 63.03
CA GLU A 22 -24.04 -8.27 62.21
C GLU A 22 -22.85 -8.38 61.24
N THR A 23 -21.71 -8.95 61.67
CA THR A 23 -20.56 -9.23 60.81
C THR A 23 -20.91 -10.25 59.72
N LYS A 24 -21.61 -11.32 60.04
CA LYS A 24 -22.09 -12.30 59.02
C LYS A 24 -23.13 -11.71 58.06
N LYS A 25 -24.02 -10.80 58.51
CA LYS A 25 -24.94 -10.06 57.62
C LYS A 25 -24.23 -9.06 56.71
N SER A 26 -23.23 -8.32 57.20
CA SER A 26 -22.45 -7.38 56.41
C SER A 26 -21.54 -8.09 55.38
N GLU A 27 -20.95 -9.24 55.72
CA GLU A 27 -20.18 -10.05 54.78
C GLU A 27 -21.07 -10.70 53.72
N SER A 28 -22.29 -11.19 54.07
CA SER A 28 -23.24 -11.75 53.12
C SER A 28 -23.82 -10.69 52.16
N GLN A 29 -24.08 -9.47 52.66
CA GLN A 29 -24.47 -8.32 51.82
C GLN A 29 -23.33 -7.82 50.90
N SER A 30 -22.11 -7.78 51.40
CA SER A 30 -20.92 -7.42 50.62
C SER A 30 -20.62 -8.44 49.52
N ASN A 31 -20.75 -9.73 49.81
CA ASN A 31 -20.60 -10.79 48.83
C ASN A 31 -21.73 -10.82 47.78
N ASN A 32 -22.97 -10.56 48.17
CA ASN A 32 -24.10 -10.46 47.24
C ASN A 32 -24.01 -9.25 46.30
N THR A 33 -23.53 -8.12 46.81
CA THR A 33 -23.28 -6.93 46.00
C THR A 33 -22.09 -7.10 45.04
N LYS A 34 -21.01 -7.79 45.47
CA LYS A 34 -19.85 -8.11 44.58
C LYS A 34 -20.27 -9.12 43.48
N THR A 35 -21.04 -10.14 43.78
CA THR A 35 -21.51 -11.11 42.79
C THR A 35 -22.54 -10.50 41.82
N LYS A 36 -23.43 -9.61 42.29
CA LYS A 36 -24.39 -8.89 41.45
C LYS A 36 -23.67 -7.92 40.47
N LYS A 37 -22.69 -7.20 40.97
CA LYS A 37 -21.84 -6.28 40.15
C LYS A 37 -20.98 -7.03 39.12
N SER A 38 -20.52 -8.24 39.44
CA SER A 38 -19.79 -9.11 38.51
C SER A 38 -20.71 -9.67 37.41
N ARG A 39 -21.93 -10.10 37.73
CA ARG A 39 -22.91 -10.57 36.77
C ARG A 39 -23.36 -9.44 35.82
N THR A 40 -23.61 -8.24 36.32
CA THR A 40 -24.00 -7.10 35.49
C THR A 40 -22.89 -6.75 34.50
N ARG A 41 -21.64 -6.77 34.91
CA ARG A 41 -20.48 -6.55 33.98
C ARG A 41 -20.42 -7.64 32.92
N MET A 42 -20.66 -8.90 33.28
CA MET A 42 -20.69 -10.01 32.33
C MET A 42 -21.80 -9.83 31.29
N TYR A 43 -23.01 -9.43 31.70
CA TYR A 43 -24.11 -9.15 30.77
C TYR A 43 -23.84 -8.00 29.83
N ILE A 44 -23.18 -6.91 30.30
CA ILE A 44 -22.76 -5.79 29.46
C ILE A 44 -21.73 -6.26 28.41
N VAL A 45 -20.76 -7.08 28.79
CA VAL A 45 -19.79 -7.65 27.85
C VAL A 45 -20.45 -8.57 26.84
N LEU A 46 -21.38 -9.43 27.29
CA LEU A 46 -22.14 -10.32 26.38
C LEU A 46 -23.02 -9.53 25.40
N LEU A 47 -23.69 -8.47 25.91
CA LEU A 47 -24.47 -7.57 25.05
C LEU A 47 -23.59 -6.87 24.01
N PHE A 48 -22.43 -6.38 24.41
CA PHE A 48 -21.46 -5.76 23.48
C PHE A 48 -20.98 -6.75 22.42
N ILE A 49 -20.64 -7.99 22.82
CA ILE A 49 -20.26 -9.05 21.87
C ILE A 49 -21.39 -9.36 20.90
N ALA A 50 -22.63 -9.43 21.40
CA ALA A 50 -23.80 -9.68 20.56
C ALA A 50 -24.04 -8.56 19.54
N ILE A 51 -23.89 -7.28 19.96
CA ILE A 51 -23.99 -6.13 19.05
C ILE A 51 -22.91 -6.20 17.97
N VAL A 52 -21.67 -6.45 18.35
CA VAL A 52 -20.54 -6.58 17.40
C VAL A 52 -20.78 -7.73 16.42
N ALA A 53 -21.31 -8.88 16.91
CA ALA A 53 -21.63 -10.02 16.06
C ALA A 53 -22.78 -9.71 15.08
N ILE A 54 -23.81 -8.98 15.52
CA ILE A 54 -24.92 -8.56 14.64
C ILE A 54 -24.43 -7.59 13.58
N VAL A 55 -23.64 -6.57 13.97
CA VAL A 55 -23.09 -5.61 13.01
C VAL A 55 -22.17 -6.32 12.01
N GLY A 56 -21.29 -7.20 12.49
CA GLY A 56 -20.42 -8.00 11.61
C GLY A 56 -21.23 -8.90 10.65
N TYR A 57 -22.31 -9.49 11.11
CA TYR A 57 -23.20 -10.30 10.25
C TYR A 57 -23.90 -9.43 9.18
N VAL A 58 -24.36 -8.23 9.55
CA VAL A 58 -25.03 -7.32 8.60
C VAL A 58 -24.05 -6.87 7.51
N ILE A 59 -22.82 -6.49 7.88
CA ILE A 59 -21.78 -6.12 6.91
C ILE A 59 -21.47 -7.30 5.99
N TYR A 60 -21.16 -8.46 6.55
CA TYR A 60 -20.89 -9.69 5.81
C TYR A 60 -22.03 -10.06 4.84
N ARG A 61 -23.29 -9.94 5.31
CA ARG A 61 -24.46 -10.25 4.49
C ARG A 61 -24.66 -9.21 3.37
N GLY A 62 -24.34 -7.94 3.65
CA GLY A 62 -24.36 -6.86 2.65
C GLY A 62 -23.38 -7.15 1.52
N GLU A 63 -22.12 -7.39 1.82
CA GLU A 63 -21.08 -7.73 0.82
C GLU A 63 -21.44 -8.98 0.02
N TYR A 64 -21.99 -10.03 0.67
CA TYR A 64 -22.44 -11.23 -0.03
C TYR A 64 -23.57 -10.92 -1.03
N LEU A 65 -24.53 -10.06 -0.65
CA LEU A 65 -25.65 -9.70 -1.53
C LEU A 65 -25.22 -8.82 -2.69
N GLU A 66 -24.26 -7.91 -2.46
CA GLU A 66 -23.67 -7.10 -3.54
C GLU A 66 -22.97 -7.97 -4.60
N ILE A 67 -22.21 -8.99 -4.15
CA ILE A 67 -21.58 -9.92 -5.10
C ILE A 67 -22.64 -10.78 -5.82
N LEU A 68 -23.68 -11.21 -5.12
CA LEU A 68 -24.77 -11.98 -5.73
C LEU A 68 -25.54 -11.18 -6.78
N GLU A 69 -25.69 -9.86 -6.57
CA GLU A 69 -26.32 -8.95 -7.53
C GLU A 69 -25.52 -8.83 -8.83
N ILE A 70 -24.17 -8.88 -8.74
CA ILE A 70 -23.28 -8.86 -9.90
C ILE A 70 -23.39 -10.17 -10.70
N GLY A 71 -23.43 -11.33 -10.02
CA GLY A 71 -23.59 -12.63 -10.64
C GLY A 71 -23.22 -13.79 -9.71
N GLU A 72 -23.93 -14.93 -9.86
CA GLU A 72 -23.69 -16.12 -9.03
C GLU A 72 -22.27 -16.71 -9.23
N GLU A 73 -21.67 -16.53 -10.39
CA GLU A 73 -20.31 -16.96 -10.71
C GLU A 73 -19.24 -16.30 -9.82
N TYR A 74 -19.50 -15.10 -9.31
CA TYR A 74 -18.57 -14.36 -8.44
C TYR A 74 -18.62 -14.80 -6.96
N ILE A 75 -19.57 -15.63 -6.57
CA ILE A 75 -19.68 -16.12 -5.18
C ILE A 75 -18.43 -16.89 -4.75
N SER A 76 -17.77 -17.58 -5.68
CA SER A 76 -16.52 -18.29 -5.40
C SER A 76 -15.40 -17.34 -4.97
N ILE A 77 -15.32 -16.15 -5.59
CA ILE A 77 -14.35 -15.09 -5.26
C ILE A 77 -14.65 -14.51 -3.88
N PHE A 78 -15.93 -14.29 -3.56
CA PHE A 78 -16.32 -13.85 -2.22
C PHE A 78 -15.82 -14.80 -1.13
N TRP A 79 -16.04 -16.12 -1.28
CA TRP A 79 -15.56 -17.10 -0.32
C TRP A 79 -14.02 -17.17 -0.26
N GLN A 80 -13.36 -16.98 -1.38
CA GLN A 80 -11.90 -16.89 -1.42
C GLN A 80 -11.41 -15.68 -0.61
N ASN A 81 -12.00 -14.51 -0.80
CA ASN A 81 -11.69 -13.30 -0.03
C ASN A 81 -11.93 -13.49 1.46
N VAL A 82 -13.06 -14.10 1.85
CA VAL A 82 -13.35 -14.41 3.26
C VAL A 82 -12.28 -15.33 3.86
N ASN A 83 -11.85 -16.35 3.12
CA ASN A 83 -10.80 -17.26 3.57
C ASN A 83 -9.45 -16.54 3.75
N TYR A 84 -9.02 -15.76 2.76
CA TYR A 84 -7.77 -14.98 2.87
C TYR A 84 -7.83 -13.99 4.01
N THR A 85 -8.96 -13.30 4.19
CA THR A 85 -9.17 -12.37 5.31
C THR A 85 -9.07 -13.07 6.66
N ALA A 86 -9.73 -14.22 6.80
CA ALA A 86 -9.70 -15.00 8.05
C ALA A 86 -8.29 -15.51 8.38
N ILE A 87 -7.56 -16.02 7.41
CA ILE A 87 -6.18 -16.49 7.57
C ILE A 87 -5.26 -15.33 7.95
N THR A 88 -5.35 -14.22 7.19
CA THR A 88 -4.52 -13.02 7.43
C THR A 88 -4.80 -12.44 8.80
N PHE A 89 -6.07 -12.28 9.17
CA PHE A 89 -6.47 -11.83 10.51
C PHE A 89 -5.95 -12.76 11.60
N GLY A 90 -6.12 -14.07 11.44
CA GLY A 90 -5.70 -15.06 12.44
C GLY A 90 -4.20 -15.05 12.69
N ILE A 91 -3.40 -15.05 11.62
CA ILE A 91 -1.93 -14.98 11.70
C ILE A 91 -1.51 -13.65 12.33
N ASN A 92 -2.06 -12.54 11.86
CA ASN A 92 -1.76 -11.20 12.34
C ASN A 92 -2.11 -11.06 13.84
N PHE A 93 -3.28 -11.52 14.24
CA PHE A 93 -3.72 -11.53 15.65
C PHE A 93 -2.75 -12.32 16.55
N ILE A 94 -2.34 -13.52 16.15
CA ILE A 94 -1.43 -14.36 16.94
C ILE A 94 -0.07 -13.65 17.10
N ILE A 95 0.49 -13.12 16.02
CA ILE A 95 1.77 -12.39 16.04
C ILE A 95 1.66 -11.16 16.94
N LEU A 96 0.63 -10.34 16.78
CA LEU A 96 0.42 -9.13 17.59
C LEU A 96 0.19 -9.47 19.05
N PHE A 97 -0.59 -10.50 19.36
CA PHE A 97 -0.82 -10.93 20.74
C PHE A 97 0.50 -11.32 21.43
N ILE A 98 1.35 -12.08 20.76
CA ILE A 98 2.66 -12.47 21.27
C ILE A 98 3.54 -11.23 21.50
N ILE A 99 3.62 -10.34 20.52
CA ILE A 99 4.47 -9.14 20.59
C ILE A 99 4.01 -8.19 21.72
N ILE A 100 2.71 -7.87 21.76
CA ILE A 100 2.14 -6.99 22.78
C ILE A 100 2.26 -7.61 24.18
N TYR A 101 2.02 -8.92 24.29
CA TYR A 101 2.16 -9.65 25.56
C TYR A 101 3.61 -9.65 26.07
N ILE A 102 4.58 -9.90 25.20
CA ILE A 102 6.01 -9.81 25.52
C ILE A 102 6.37 -8.39 25.95
N ASN A 103 5.88 -7.37 25.22
CA ASN A 103 6.12 -5.96 25.57
C ASN A 103 5.55 -5.61 26.94
N ASN A 104 4.31 -6.00 27.24
CA ASN A 104 3.66 -5.78 28.54
C ASN A 104 4.43 -6.45 29.69
N ASN A 105 4.91 -7.68 29.48
CA ASN A 105 5.74 -8.37 30.47
C ASN A 105 7.11 -7.68 30.67
N ARG A 106 7.72 -7.16 29.58
CA ARG A 106 8.94 -6.36 29.68
C ARG A 106 8.73 -5.09 30.49
N ILE A 107 7.62 -4.36 30.25
CA ILE A 107 7.24 -3.18 31.02
C ILE A 107 7.08 -3.55 32.50
N LYS A 108 6.30 -4.59 32.79
CA LYS A 108 6.08 -5.07 34.17
C LYS A 108 7.40 -5.41 34.87
N ASN A 109 8.28 -6.16 34.23
CA ASN A 109 9.57 -6.56 34.78
C ASN A 109 10.54 -5.38 34.93
N ALA A 110 10.41 -4.35 34.13
CA ALA A 110 11.21 -3.13 34.23
C ALA A 110 10.73 -2.22 35.39
N LEU A 111 9.41 -2.22 35.64
CA LEU A 111 8.80 -1.44 36.74
C LEU A 111 8.97 -2.09 38.11
N LYS A 112 8.95 -3.42 38.18
CA LYS A 112 8.99 -4.15 39.44
C LYS A 112 10.12 -3.71 40.41
N PRO A 113 11.40 -3.64 39.99
CA PRO A 113 12.49 -3.21 40.88
C PRO A 113 12.35 -1.75 41.35
N PHE A 114 11.71 -0.90 40.53
CA PHE A 114 11.45 0.48 40.89
C PHE A 114 10.41 0.57 42.03
N PHE A 115 9.28 -0.16 41.92
CA PHE A 115 8.25 -0.22 42.94
C PHE A 115 8.79 -0.81 44.26
N GLU A 116 9.65 -1.83 44.17
CA GLU A 116 10.33 -2.41 45.34
C GLU A 116 11.25 -1.41 46.05
N SER A 117 12.00 -0.58 45.29
CA SER A 117 12.88 0.45 45.84
C SER A 117 12.12 1.57 46.54
N GLU A 118 10.93 1.91 46.06
CA GLU A 118 10.06 2.96 46.65
C GLU A 118 9.09 2.39 47.71
N LYS A 119 9.22 1.10 48.10
CA LYS A 119 8.34 0.40 49.05
C LYS A 119 6.85 0.53 48.75
N LYS A 120 6.48 0.62 47.47
CA LYS A 120 5.09 0.70 46.98
C LYS A 120 4.65 -0.61 46.31
N THR A 121 3.36 -0.94 46.43
CA THR A 121 2.78 -2.10 45.77
C THR A 121 2.49 -1.79 44.31
N MET A 122 2.99 -2.64 43.42
CA MET A 122 2.71 -2.49 41.97
C MET A 122 1.24 -2.81 41.66
N PRO A 123 0.53 -1.97 40.86
CA PRO A 123 -0.85 -2.24 40.47
C PRO A 123 -0.95 -3.55 39.67
N LYS A 124 -1.98 -4.35 39.99
CA LYS A 124 -2.28 -5.61 39.27
C LYS A 124 -3.00 -5.31 37.99
N LEU A 125 -2.26 -5.00 36.93
CA LEU A 125 -2.86 -4.80 35.58
C LEU A 125 -3.06 -6.15 34.88
N PRO A 126 -4.22 -6.36 34.25
CA PRO A 126 -4.54 -7.61 33.54
C PRO A 126 -3.84 -7.67 32.17
N ASN A 127 -2.53 -7.83 32.16
CA ASN A 127 -1.71 -7.77 30.95
C ASN A 127 -2.18 -8.70 29.83
N LYS A 128 -2.69 -9.90 30.17
CA LYS A 128 -3.22 -10.84 29.17
C LYS A 128 -4.43 -10.27 28.47
N SER A 129 -5.41 -9.73 29.22
CA SER A 129 -6.63 -9.15 28.65
C SER A 129 -6.35 -7.89 27.86
N ILE A 130 -5.44 -7.03 28.33
CA ILE A 130 -5.02 -5.82 27.60
C ILE A 130 -4.35 -6.22 26.28
N SER A 131 -3.44 -7.20 26.32
CA SER A 131 -2.77 -7.68 25.11
C SER A 131 -3.76 -8.29 24.10
N PHE A 132 -4.75 -9.05 24.61
CA PHE A 132 -5.77 -9.66 23.76
C PHE A 132 -6.63 -8.59 23.06
N ILE A 133 -7.17 -7.63 23.82
CA ILE A 133 -8.04 -6.58 23.27
C ILE A 133 -7.27 -5.72 22.27
N LEU A 134 -6.06 -5.29 22.60
CA LEU A 134 -5.24 -4.49 21.69
C LEU A 134 -4.89 -5.27 20.41
N SER A 135 -4.56 -6.56 20.53
CA SER A 135 -4.25 -7.36 19.33
C SER A 135 -5.48 -7.56 18.44
N VAL A 136 -6.67 -7.73 19.00
CA VAL A 136 -7.90 -7.81 18.19
C VAL A 136 -8.14 -6.51 17.43
N ILE A 137 -8.07 -5.36 18.13
CA ILE A 137 -8.32 -4.05 17.52
C ILE A 137 -7.28 -3.75 16.43
N VAL A 138 -6.00 -3.91 16.74
CA VAL A 138 -4.94 -3.62 15.78
C VAL A 138 -4.99 -4.59 14.60
N SER A 139 -5.26 -5.89 14.83
CA SER A 139 -5.43 -6.86 13.73
C SER A 139 -6.60 -6.52 12.83
N ALA A 140 -7.75 -6.12 13.39
CA ALA A 140 -8.91 -5.74 12.58
C ALA A 140 -8.60 -4.56 11.64
N ILE A 141 -7.87 -3.55 12.13
CA ILE A 141 -7.52 -2.37 11.32
C ILE A 141 -6.44 -2.71 10.28
N THR A 142 -5.48 -3.56 10.62
CA THR A 142 -4.29 -3.77 9.77
C THR A 142 -4.41 -4.96 8.81
N THR A 143 -5.42 -5.80 8.98
CA THR A 143 -5.62 -6.97 8.11
C THR A 143 -5.84 -6.56 6.66
N GLU A 144 -6.69 -5.57 6.41
CA GLU A 144 -6.98 -5.06 5.06
C GLU A 144 -5.73 -4.54 4.35
N ILE A 145 -4.85 -3.83 5.09
CA ILE A 145 -3.59 -3.30 4.54
C ILE A 145 -2.67 -4.42 4.03
N ILE A 146 -2.69 -5.57 4.71
CA ILE A 146 -1.81 -6.71 4.39
C ILE A 146 -2.46 -7.62 3.34
N LEU A 147 -3.79 -7.73 3.35
CA LEU A 147 -4.56 -8.73 2.62
C LEU A 147 -4.27 -8.73 1.12
N ASN A 148 -4.41 -7.58 0.46
CA ASN A 148 -4.23 -7.47 -0.98
C ASN A 148 -2.82 -7.90 -1.41
N GLN A 149 -1.80 -7.45 -0.69
CA GLN A 149 -0.41 -7.80 -1.00
C GLN A 149 -0.11 -9.28 -0.68
N TYR A 150 -0.76 -9.84 0.34
CA TYR A 150 -0.66 -11.25 0.67
C TYR A 150 -1.31 -12.14 -0.42
N MET A 151 -2.47 -11.73 -0.93
CA MET A 151 -3.14 -12.44 -2.03
C MET A 151 -2.27 -12.43 -3.30
N LEU A 152 -1.69 -11.29 -3.66
CA LEU A 152 -0.77 -11.19 -4.79
C LEU A 152 0.48 -12.06 -4.59
N PHE A 153 1.05 -12.05 -3.39
CA PHE A 153 2.23 -12.85 -3.06
C PHE A 153 1.98 -14.35 -3.16
N THR A 154 0.84 -14.84 -2.65
CA THR A 154 0.51 -16.28 -2.67
C THR A 154 0.17 -16.80 -4.06
N ASN A 155 -0.28 -15.93 -4.96
CA ASN A 155 -0.61 -16.25 -6.34
C ASN A 155 0.45 -15.74 -7.34
N ALA A 156 1.66 -15.47 -6.86
CA ALA A 156 2.75 -14.98 -7.68
C ALA A 156 3.11 -15.98 -8.79
N THR A 157 3.21 -15.49 -10.02
CA THR A 157 3.65 -16.24 -11.19
C THR A 157 4.92 -15.64 -11.76
N ALA A 158 5.76 -16.48 -12.38
CA ALA A 158 6.93 -16.01 -13.09
C ALA A 158 6.54 -15.56 -14.51
N PHE A 159 7.09 -14.44 -14.95
CA PHE A 159 6.90 -13.92 -16.31
C PHE A 159 7.91 -14.53 -17.30
N GLY A 160 8.99 -15.16 -16.81
CA GLY A 160 10.07 -15.66 -17.66
C GLY A 160 10.92 -14.56 -18.26
N ARG A 161 10.81 -13.33 -17.76
CA ARG A 161 11.61 -12.16 -18.11
C ARG A 161 12.29 -11.62 -16.88
N VAL A 162 13.56 -11.22 -17.02
CA VAL A 162 14.38 -10.74 -15.91
C VAL A 162 14.67 -9.25 -16.06
N ASP A 163 14.69 -8.55 -14.94
CA ASP A 163 15.15 -7.17 -14.89
C ASP A 163 16.64 -7.06 -15.25
N PRO A 164 17.03 -6.12 -16.10
CA PRO A 164 18.42 -6.01 -16.55
C PRO A 164 19.41 -5.53 -15.48
N VAL A 165 18.92 -4.88 -14.39
CA VAL A 165 19.76 -4.32 -13.33
C VAL A 165 20.04 -5.33 -12.23
N PHE A 166 18.99 -6.07 -11.78
CA PHE A 166 19.06 -6.97 -10.62
C PHE A 166 19.01 -8.46 -11.03
N GLY A 167 18.58 -8.78 -12.24
CA GLY A 167 18.45 -10.14 -12.73
C GLY A 167 17.32 -10.95 -12.10
N TYR A 168 16.36 -10.29 -11.41
CA TYR A 168 15.18 -10.94 -10.88
C TYR A 168 14.07 -11.00 -11.93
N ASP A 169 13.24 -12.05 -11.88
CA ASP A 169 12.02 -12.15 -12.70
C ASP A 169 11.09 -10.96 -12.41
N ILE A 170 10.43 -10.44 -13.44
CA ILE A 170 9.50 -9.31 -13.32
C ILE A 170 8.37 -9.62 -12.32
N GLY A 171 7.93 -10.88 -12.26
CA GLY A 171 6.94 -11.34 -11.29
C GLY A 171 7.34 -11.12 -9.83
N TYR A 172 8.64 -11.14 -9.52
CA TYR A 172 9.13 -10.77 -8.20
C TYR A 172 8.78 -9.31 -7.83
N PHE A 173 9.03 -8.38 -8.76
CA PHE A 173 8.75 -6.97 -8.53
C PHE A 173 7.25 -6.66 -8.45
N MET A 174 6.43 -7.40 -9.19
CA MET A 174 4.99 -7.20 -9.21
C MET A 174 4.26 -7.82 -8.02
N PHE A 175 4.66 -9.01 -7.59
CA PHE A 175 3.89 -9.79 -6.62
C PHE A 175 4.59 -9.96 -5.27
N GLN A 176 5.91 -10.20 -5.28
CA GLN A 176 6.62 -10.58 -4.06
C GLN A 176 7.18 -9.36 -3.32
N LYS A 177 7.86 -8.47 -4.04
CA LYS A 177 8.47 -7.26 -3.47
C LYS A 177 7.47 -6.34 -2.77
N PRO A 178 6.28 -6.02 -3.33
CA PRO A 178 5.30 -5.16 -2.66
C PRO A 178 4.83 -5.74 -1.33
N PHE A 179 4.66 -7.06 -1.24
CA PHE A 179 4.34 -7.73 0.02
C PHE A 179 5.46 -7.58 1.06
N ILE A 180 6.71 -7.80 0.66
CA ILE A 180 7.88 -7.62 1.54
C ILE A 180 7.96 -6.17 2.04
N GLU A 181 7.76 -5.18 1.18
CA GLU A 181 7.73 -3.77 1.55
C GLU A 181 6.61 -3.47 2.55
N THR A 182 5.41 -3.98 2.28
CA THR A 182 4.26 -3.84 3.19
C THR A 182 4.57 -4.43 4.57
N LEU A 183 5.23 -5.58 4.65
CA LEU A 183 5.65 -6.16 5.93
C LEU A 183 6.68 -5.28 6.67
N PHE A 184 7.63 -4.65 5.96
CA PHE A 184 8.56 -3.70 6.58
C PHE A 184 7.85 -2.45 7.09
N ILE A 185 6.97 -1.85 6.29
CA ILE A 185 6.18 -0.66 6.68
C ILE A 185 5.32 -1.00 7.90
N TYR A 186 4.65 -2.16 7.87
CA TYR A 186 3.84 -2.65 8.97
C TYR A 186 4.67 -2.85 10.25
N ALA A 187 5.83 -3.51 10.16
CA ALA A 187 6.71 -3.74 11.29
C ALA A 187 7.28 -2.42 11.87
N ILE A 188 7.60 -1.44 11.01
CA ILE A 188 8.03 -0.09 11.42
C ILE A 188 6.90 0.63 12.16
N ALA A 189 5.69 0.64 11.60
CA ALA A 189 4.52 1.23 12.24
C ALA A 189 4.21 0.56 13.59
N LEU A 190 4.31 -0.76 13.66
CA LEU A 190 4.11 -1.53 14.88
C LEU A 190 5.13 -1.17 15.97
N ILE A 191 6.42 -1.09 15.67
CA ILE A 191 7.44 -0.75 16.68
C ILE A 191 7.31 0.71 17.14
N ILE A 192 6.90 1.63 16.28
CA ILE A 192 6.58 3.00 16.65
C ILE A 192 5.36 3.02 17.58
N GLY A 193 4.29 2.34 17.23
CA GLY A 193 3.07 2.22 18.04
C GLY A 193 3.35 1.58 19.41
N LEU A 194 4.15 0.50 19.45
CA LEU A 194 4.58 -0.12 20.71
C LEU A 194 5.45 0.81 21.56
N THR A 195 6.25 1.66 20.94
CA THR A 195 7.06 2.65 21.65
C THR A 195 6.18 3.71 22.30
N ILE A 196 5.21 4.26 21.55
CA ILE A 196 4.22 5.21 22.08
C ILE A 196 3.40 4.56 23.19
N TYR A 197 2.88 3.35 22.95
CA TYR A 197 2.15 2.57 23.95
C TYR A 197 2.96 2.36 25.23
N THR A 198 4.24 2.01 25.09
CA THR A 198 5.14 1.85 26.25
C THR A 198 5.25 3.13 27.07
N VAL A 199 5.43 4.28 26.41
CA VAL A 199 5.50 5.59 27.09
C VAL A 199 4.19 5.89 27.81
N ILE A 200 3.05 5.73 27.14
CA ILE A 200 1.72 5.95 27.74
C ILE A 200 1.51 5.02 28.93
N TYR A 201 1.86 3.75 28.82
CA TYR A 201 1.74 2.78 29.93
C TYR A 201 2.53 3.23 31.16
N TYR A 202 3.78 3.70 30.97
CA TYR A 202 4.59 4.24 32.05
C TYR A 202 3.96 5.49 32.69
N ILE A 203 3.49 6.44 31.87
CA ILE A 203 2.83 7.67 32.35
C ILE A 203 1.60 7.31 33.20
N VAL A 204 0.74 6.41 32.71
CA VAL A 204 -0.48 5.99 33.43
C VAL A 204 -0.11 5.35 34.79
N VAL A 205 0.86 4.41 34.79
CA VAL A 205 1.26 3.73 36.03
C VAL A 205 1.89 4.70 37.03
N PHE A 206 2.71 5.64 36.57
CA PHE A 206 3.31 6.64 37.44
C PHE A 206 2.29 7.62 38.02
N ASN A 207 1.33 8.10 37.18
CA ASN A 207 0.27 8.98 37.68
C ASN A 207 -0.71 8.29 38.67
N MET A 208 -0.88 6.95 38.52
CA MET A 208 -1.71 6.19 39.46
C MET A 208 -1.05 5.95 40.83
N CYS A 209 0.27 5.90 40.88
CA CYS A 209 1.02 5.45 42.08
C CYS A 209 1.96 6.50 42.64
N PHE A 210 2.24 7.56 41.90
CA PHE A 210 3.17 8.65 42.27
C PHE A 210 2.59 10.00 41.81
N ASP A 211 3.09 11.10 42.38
CA ASP A 211 2.60 12.46 42.04
C ASP A 211 3.15 12.99 40.72
N GLY A 212 3.42 12.11 39.77
CA GLY A 212 3.90 12.43 38.43
C GLY A 212 5.21 11.73 38.05
N VAL A 213 5.77 12.10 36.91
CA VAL A 213 7.00 11.54 36.35
C VAL A 213 8.09 12.60 36.41
N ASP A 214 9.03 12.47 37.35
CA ASP A 214 10.21 13.30 37.44
C ASP A 214 11.43 12.68 36.72
N ARG A 215 12.52 13.45 36.62
CA ARG A 215 13.73 13.04 35.91
C ARG A 215 14.47 11.90 36.63
N GLU A 216 14.39 11.82 37.95
CA GLU A 216 15.03 10.76 38.73
C GLU A 216 14.25 9.45 38.60
N THR A 217 12.94 9.54 38.65
CA THR A 217 12.01 8.42 38.43
C THR A 217 12.25 7.77 37.06
N LEU A 218 12.39 8.57 36.01
CA LEU A 218 12.71 8.08 34.67
C LEU A 218 14.04 7.32 34.60
N LYS A 219 15.07 7.81 35.27
CA LYS A 219 16.37 7.14 35.30
C LYS A 219 16.33 5.80 36.07
N LYS A 220 15.62 5.74 37.19
CA LYS A 220 15.47 4.54 38.00
C LYS A 220 14.59 3.47 37.35
N SER A 221 13.58 3.86 36.57
CA SER A 221 12.52 2.98 36.03
C SER A 221 12.91 2.07 34.88
N LYS A 222 14.14 2.12 34.39
CA LYS A 222 14.63 1.38 33.23
C LYS A 222 13.84 1.64 31.90
N LEU A 223 12.95 2.64 31.87
CA LEU A 223 12.20 3.04 30.68
C LEU A 223 13.13 3.33 29.49
N LEU A 224 14.14 4.15 29.69
CA LEU A 224 15.12 4.50 28.66
C LEU A 224 15.79 3.27 28.03
N LYS A 225 16.08 2.24 28.85
CA LYS A 225 16.65 0.99 28.34
C LYS A 225 15.70 0.28 27.37
N GLN A 226 14.40 0.29 27.69
CA GLN A 226 13.38 -0.31 26.81
C GLN A 226 13.18 0.49 25.53
N LEU A 227 13.12 1.81 25.62
CA LEU A 227 13.05 2.70 24.46
C LEU A 227 14.25 2.54 23.53
N PHE A 228 15.46 2.37 24.08
CA PHE A 228 16.65 2.10 23.27
C PHE A 228 16.62 0.75 22.58
N ILE A 229 15.99 -0.27 23.17
CA ILE A 229 15.78 -1.55 22.47
C ILE A 229 14.85 -1.36 21.28
N ASN A 230 13.71 -0.69 21.48
CA ASN A 230 12.78 -0.41 20.40
C ASN A 230 13.44 0.43 19.29
N LEU A 231 14.23 1.44 19.65
CA LEU A 231 14.94 2.27 18.68
C LEU A 231 15.99 1.47 17.86
N LYS A 232 16.67 0.50 18.48
CA LYS A 232 17.57 -0.40 17.75
C LYS A 232 16.80 -1.30 16.78
N ILE A 233 15.66 -1.86 17.19
CA ILE A 233 14.81 -2.66 16.32
C ILE A 233 14.31 -1.79 15.16
N LEU A 234 13.84 -0.58 15.44
CA LEU A 234 13.41 0.37 14.43
C LEU A 234 14.52 0.67 13.41
N ALA A 235 15.75 0.88 13.89
CA ALA A 235 16.90 1.12 13.01
C ALA A 235 17.20 -0.06 12.08
N VAL A 236 17.10 -1.29 12.57
CA VAL A 236 17.27 -2.50 11.75
C VAL A 236 16.15 -2.65 10.72
N LEU A 237 14.89 -2.39 11.12
CA LEU A 237 13.75 -2.43 10.20
C LEU A 237 13.85 -1.35 9.12
N LEU A 238 14.19 -0.12 9.50
CA LEU A 238 14.41 0.97 8.54
C LEU A 238 15.56 0.64 7.58
N ALA A 239 16.65 0.08 8.08
CA ALA A 239 17.77 -0.36 7.24
C ALA A 239 17.35 -1.45 6.24
N GLY A 240 16.57 -2.44 6.68
CA GLY A 240 16.02 -3.47 5.80
C GLY A 240 15.09 -2.90 4.74
N PHE A 241 14.20 -1.99 5.14
CA PHE A 241 13.29 -1.30 4.22
C PHE A 241 14.05 -0.50 3.16
N VAL A 242 15.04 0.31 3.57
CA VAL A 242 15.89 1.06 2.64
C VAL A 242 16.63 0.13 1.69
N PHE A 243 17.13 -1.01 2.18
CA PHE A 243 17.80 -2.00 1.33
C PHE A 243 16.88 -2.57 0.26
N ILE A 244 15.63 -2.94 0.59
CA ILE A 244 14.64 -3.40 -0.39
C ILE A 244 14.27 -2.30 -1.37
N LYS A 245 14.12 -1.05 -0.89
CA LYS A 245 13.85 0.12 -1.73
C LYS A 245 14.96 0.44 -2.74
N THR A 246 16.19 -0.04 -2.56
CA THR A 246 17.23 0.11 -3.58
C THR A 246 16.86 -0.58 -4.91
N GLN A 247 15.97 -1.55 -4.88
CA GLN A 247 15.52 -2.26 -6.08
C GLN A 247 14.55 -1.43 -6.94
N ASP A 248 13.96 -0.34 -6.40
CA ASP A 248 13.12 0.58 -7.18
C ASP A 248 13.94 1.35 -8.23
N ILE A 249 15.25 1.44 -8.05
CA ILE A 249 16.16 2.13 -8.98
C ILE A 249 16.01 1.61 -10.41
N GLY A 250 15.69 0.32 -10.60
CA GLY A 250 15.44 -0.26 -11.91
C GLY A 250 14.20 0.30 -12.64
N PHE A 251 13.26 0.91 -11.89
CA PHE A 251 11.97 1.41 -12.40
C PHE A 251 11.79 2.91 -12.20
N ASP A 252 12.71 3.57 -11.49
CA ASP A 252 12.68 5.02 -11.29
C ASP A 252 12.85 5.74 -12.62
N LYS A 253 12.44 7.01 -12.65
CA LYS A 253 12.79 7.87 -13.76
C LYS A 253 14.31 7.98 -13.86
N PHE A 254 14.79 7.89 -15.07
CA PHE A 254 16.17 8.21 -15.45
C PHE A 254 16.57 9.57 -14.87
N LEU A 255 17.69 9.65 -14.17
CA LEU A 255 18.17 10.90 -13.60
C LEU A 255 18.62 11.84 -14.70
N ASN A 256 17.72 12.62 -15.27
CA ASN A 256 18.01 13.72 -16.19
C ASN A 256 17.80 15.04 -15.46
N LEU A 257 18.83 15.89 -15.45
CA LEU A 257 18.79 17.23 -14.85
C LEU A 257 18.23 18.28 -15.82
N GLN A 258 17.98 17.93 -17.06
CA GLN A 258 17.28 18.77 -18.03
C GLN A 258 15.80 18.42 -18.01
N GLU A 259 14.99 19.37 -17.52
CA GLU A 259 13.55 19.24 -17.39
C GLU A 259 12.82 19.35 -18.75
N ASP A 260 12.87 18.33 -19.59
CA ASP A 260 11.76 18.13 -20.52
C ASP A 260 11.01 16.88 -20.11
N THR A 261 9.94 17.06 -19.34
CA THR A 261 9.13 15.96 -18.77
C THR A 261 8.33 15.21 -19.83
N SER A 262 8.26 15.72 -21.07
CA SER A 262 7.51 15.09 -22.17
C SER A 262 8.15 13.80 -22.70
N TYR A 263 9.44 13.57 -22.39
CA TYR A 263 10.19 12.41 -22.86
C TYR A 263 10.89 11.65 -21.73
N ALA A 264 10.24 11.51 -20.58
CA ALA A 264 10.82 10.79 -19.45
C ALA A 264 11.07 9.32 -19.82
N ILE A 265 12.34 8.91 -19.77
CA ILE A 265 12.75 7.51 -19.88
C ILE A 265 12.68 6.90 -18.46
N TYR A 266 12.04 5.75 -18.35
CA TYR A 266 11.99 4.97 -17.12
C TYR A 266 13.05 3.87 -17.18
N GLY A 267 13.71 3.64 -16.05
CA GLY A 267 14.78 2.68 -15.91
C GLY A 267 16.03 3.31 -15.30
N ALA A 268 16.98 2.48 -14.90
CA ALA A 268 18.21 2.96 -14.26
C ALA A 268 19.22 3.50 -15.29
N GLY A 269 19.70 4.70 -15.09
CA GLY A 269 20.84 5.25 -15.82
C GLY A 269 22.20 4.86 -15.22
N VAL A 270 23.29 5.23 -15.87
CA VAL A 270 24.65 4.95 -15.39
C VAL A 270 24.90 5.57 -14.02
N THR A 271 24.43 6.78 -13.76
CA THR A 271 24.51 7.41 -12.43
C THR A 271 23.74 6.62 -11.38
N ASP A 272 22.56 6.10 -11.73
CA ASP A 272 21.75 5.32 -10.82
C ASP A 272 22.43 4.00 -10.45
N ILE A 273 22.98 3.28 -11.42
CA ILE A 273 23.64 1.99 -11.20
C ILE A 273 25.00 2.18 -10.48
N THR A 274 25.77 3.21 -10.85
CA THR A 274 27.14 3.38 -10.37
C THR A 274 27.20 4.07 -9.01
N ILE A 275 26.39 5.11 -8.79
CA ILE A 275 26.48 5.95 -7.57
C ILE A 275 25.29 5.71 -6.65
N LYS A 276 24.04 5.87 -7.16
CA LYS A 276 22.82 5.81 -6.34
C LYS A 276 22.64 4.43 -5.70
N LEU A 277 22.77 3.36 -6.47
CA LEU A 277 22.61 1.98 -5.99
C LEU A 277 23.59 1.66 -4.86
N TRP A 278 24.86 1.93 -5.05
CA TRP A 278 25.87 1.68 -4.02
C TRP A 278 25.74 2.62 -2.83
N GLY A 279 25.43 3.90 -3.07
CA GLY A 279 25.12 4.85 -2.01
C GLY A 279 23.96 4.40 -1.13
N TYR A 280 22.89 3.93 -1.74
CA TYR A 280 21.73 3.42 -1.01
C TYR A 280 21.97 2.05 -0.34
N ARG A 281 22.91 1.24 -0.82
CA ARG A 281 23.34 0.00 -0.12
C ARG A 281 24.22 0.28 1.10
N ILE A 282 24.96 1.39 1.12
CA ILE A 282 25.74 1.82 2.28
C ILE A 282 24.85 2.46 3.36
N LEU A 283 23.77 3.15 2.96
CA LEU A 283 22.86 3.86 3.87
C LEU A 283 22.28 2.99 4.99
N PRO A 284 21.79 1.75 4.77
CA PRO A 284 21.36 0.83 5.81
C PRO A 284 22.40 0.59 6.90
N ILE A 285 23.66 0.41 6.50
CA ILE A 285 24.76 0.19 7.43
C ILE A 285 24.97 1.42 8.30
N LEU A 286 24.93 2.62 7.70
CA LEU A 286 25.07 3.89 8.42
C LEU A 286 23.89 4.14 9.38
N ILE A 287 22.67 3.80 9.00
CA ILE A 287 21.49 3.91 9.88
C ILE A 287 21.70 3.07 11.14
N ILE A 288 22.05 1.80 10.99
CA ILE A 288 22.29 0.90 12.13
C ILE A 288 23.43 1.43 12.99
N LEU A 289 24.58 1.73 12.38
CA LEU A 289 25.77 2.21 13.07
C LEU A 289 25.48 3.52 13.83
N SER A 290 24.82 4.48 13.18
CA SER A 290 24.45 5.77 13.75
C SER A 290 23.63 5.61 15.04
N VAL A 291 22.56 4.84 14.98
CA VAL A 291 21.68 4.61 16.14
C VAL A 291 22.41 3.88 17.27
N PHE A 292 23.16 2.82 16.97
CA PHE A 292 23.89 2.06 17.99
C PHE A 292 24.95 2.92 18.68
N MET A 293 25.68 3.73 17.93
CA MET A 293 26.73 4.61 18.44
C MET A 293 26.15 5.83 19.18
N ALA A 294 25.00 6.35 18.72
CA ALA A 294 24.27 7.40 19.45
C ALA A 294 23.86 6.91 20.82
N ILE A 295 23.23 5.73 20.92
CA ILE A 295 22.82 5.12 22.19
C ILE A 295 24.04 4.86 23.08
N ARG A 296 25.12 4.32 22.53
CA ARG A 296 26.38 4.10 23.29
C ARG A 296 26.95 5.42 23.84
N SER A 297 26.90 6.47 23.04
CA SER A 297 27.39 7.81 23.44
C SER A 297 26.50 8.42 24.52
N PHE A 298 25.18 8.24 24.40
CA PHE A 298 24.21 8.67 25.41
C PHE A 298 24.45 7.99 26.78
N ASN A 299 24.62 6.67 26.78
CA ASN A 299 24.91 5.90 28.00
C ASN A 299 26.23 6.32 28.69
N LYS A 300 27.17 6.89 27.92
CA LYS A 300 28.43 7.45 28.41
C LYS A 300 28.35 8.94 28.79
N GLY A 301 27.17 9.56 28.74
CA GLY A 301 26.96 10.98 29.03
C GLY A 301 27.58 11.95 28.02
N LYS A 302 27.97 11.49 26.83
CA LYS A 302 28.68 12.29 25.82
C LYS A 302 27.70 12.92 24.80
N THR A 303 26.92 13.92 25.23
CA THR A 303 25.84 14.55 24.42
C THR A 303 26.31 15.08 23.08
N LYS A 304 27.47 15.75 23.01
CA LYS A 304 28.04 16.22 21.73
C LYS A 304 28.30 15.08 20.75
N LYS A 305 28.67 13.88 21.23
CA LYS A 305 28.85 12.70 20.37
C LYS A 305 27.51 12.10 19.92
N VAL A 306 26.45 12.20 20.74
CA VAL A 306 25.10 11.78 20.32
C VAL A 306 24.66 12.58 19.12
N ILE A 307 24.74 13.91 19.18
CA ILE A 307 24.36 14.79 18.08
C ILE A 307 25.18 14.47 16.81
N LYS A 308 26.52 14.29 16.95
CA LYS A 308 27.34 13.89 15.80
C LYS A 308 26.85 12.61 15.13
N TRP A 309 26.51 11.58 15.89
CA TRP A 309 26.03 10.32 15.32
C TRP A 309 24.64 10.45 14.68
N ILE A 310 23.74 11.27 15.24
CA ILE A 310 22.42 11.53 14.63
C ILE A 310 22.59 12.25 13.28
N LEU A 311 23.55 13.16 13.16
CA LEU A 311 23.79 13.92 11.94
C LEU A 311 24.52 13.13 10.84
N VAL A 312 25.08 11.94 11.14
CA VAL A 312 25.80 11.13 10.14
C VAL A 312 24.90 10.76 8.95
N VAL A 313 23.66 10.32 9.22
CA VAL A 313 22.74 9.88 8.14
C VAL A 313 22.30 11.05 7.26
N PRO A 314 21.78 12.18 7.78
CA PRO A 314 21.45 13.34 6.96
C PRO A 314 22.67 13.89 6.18
N ALA A 315 23.83 13.97 6.82
CA ALA A 315 25.05 14.45 6.17
C ALA A 315 25.48 13.53 5.01
N TYR A 316 25.35 12.21 5.20
CA TYR A 316 25.61 11.24 4.14
C TYR A 316 24.64 11.38 2.97
N ILE A 317 23.34 11.56 3.23
CA ILE A 317 22.34 11.75 2.17
C ILE A 317 22.66 13.01 1.35
N ILE A 318 22.96 14.12 2.02
CA ILE A 318 23.34 15.37 1.33
C ILE A 318 24.61 15.15 0.50
N LEU A 319 25.62 14.50 1.07
CA LEU A 319 26.86 14.19 0.34
C LEU A 319 26.57 13.32 -0.89
N LEU A 320 25.74 12.30 -0.74
CA LEU A 320 25.36 11.40 -1.84
C LEU A 320 24.66 12.15 -2.96
N LEU A 321 23.72 13.04 -2.64
CA LEU A 321 23.02 13.87 -3.63
C LEU A 321 24.01 14.79 -4.38
N ILE A 322 24.96 15.40 -3.68
CA ILE A 322 25.99 16.22 -4.30
C ILE A 322 26.86 15.38 -5.24
N VAL A 323 27.28 14.19 -4.80
CA VAL A 323 28.11 13.30 -5.62
C VAL A 323 27.35 12.82 -6.86
N MET A 324 26.06 12.46 -6.72
CA MET A 324 25.22 12.08 -7.85
C MET A 324 25.08 13.23 -8.86
N ALA A 325 24.75 14.44 -8.40
CA ALA A 325 24.64 15.61 -9.26
C ALA A 325 25.94 15.94 -9.95
N ALA A 326 27.06 15.92 -9.22
CA ALA A 326 28.38 16.18 -9.79
C ALA A 326 28.75 15.12 -10.84
N PHE A 327 28.51 13.84 -10.56
CA PHE A 327 28.79 12.76 -11.51
C PHE A 327 27.94 12.90 -12.77
N GLN A 328 26.65 13.16 -12.62
CA GLN A 328 25.74 13.40 -13.76
C GLN A 328 26.21 14.57 -14.61
N LEU A 329 26.45 15.74 -14.02
CA LEU A 329 26.79 16.96 -14.74
C LEU A 329 28.18 16.90 -15.41
N ILE A 330 29.19 16.32 -14.74
CA ILE A 330 30.57 16.33 -15.21
C ILE A 330 30.87 15.16 -16.15
N PHE A 331 30.34 13.98 -15.84
CA PHE A 331 30.71 12.76 -16.57
C PHE A 331 29.63 12.30 -17.55
N ILE A 332 28.33 12.40 -17.20
CA ILE A 332 27.26 11.83 -18.04
C ILE A 332 26.80 12.87 -19.07
N THR A 333 26.29 14.01 -18.62
CA THR A 333 25.66 15.04 -19.47
C THR A 333 26.50 15.49 -20.68
N PRO A 334 27.84 15.64 -20.61
CA PRO A 334 28.60 16.07 -21.78
C PRO A 334 28.60 15.07 -22.94
N ASN A 335 28.40 13.79 -22.70
CA ASN A 335 28.35 12.73 -23.70
C ASN A 335 27.29 11.66 -23.30
N GLU A 336 26.09 12.12 -23.08
CA GLU A 336 25.00 11.32 -22.49
C GLU A 336 24.64 10.13 -23.36
N LEU A 337 24.52 10.35 -24.68
CA LEU A 337 24.12 9.32 -25.61
C LEU A 337 25.04 8.10 -25.60
N ASP A 338 26.35 8.33 -25.70
CA ASP A 338 27.34 7.24 -25.70
C ASP A 338 27.42 6.53 -24.34
N ARG A 339 27.28 7.29 -23.25
CA ARG A 339 27.38 6.71 -21.89
C ARG A 339 26.17 5.94 -21.47
N GLU A 340 25.00 6.36 -21.91
CA GLU A 340 23.72 5.73 -21.59
C GLU A 340 23.24 4.77 -22.69
N GLU A 341 24.02 4.57 -23.76
CA GLU A 341 23.69 3.73 -24.92
C GLU A 341 23.08 2.38 -24.54
N ASN A 342 23.75 1.65 -23.64
CA ASN A 342 23.28 0.34 -23.19
C ASN A 342 21.92 0.41 -22.45
N ASN A 343 21.71 1.43 -21.63
CA ASN A 343 20.46 1.59 -20.86
C ASN A 343 19.32 2.02 -21.77
N ILE A 344 19.61 2.93 -22.72
CA ILE A 344 18.66 3.37 -23.76
C ILE A 344 18.29 2.19 -24.65
N GLN A 345 19.28 1.41 -25.09
CA GLN A 345 19.05 0.24 -25.93
C GLN A 345 18.19 -0.83 -25.23
N ASN A 346 18.43 -1.06 -23.94
CA ASN A 346 17.58 -1.96 -23.14
C ASN A 346 16.14 -1.44 -23.08
N ASN A 347 15.95 -0.15 -22.83
CA ASN A 347 14.62 0.47 -22.79
C ASN A 347 13.90 0.31 -24.14
N ILE A 348 14.59 0.58 -25.25
CA ILE A 348 14.07 0.41 -26.61
C ILE A 348 13.68 -1.05 -26.86
N ASN A 349 14.54 -2.01 -26.51
CA ASN A 349 14.31 -3.43 -26.75
C ASN A 349 13.09 -3.94 -25.95
N TYR A 350 12.99 -3.61 -24.66
CA TYR A 350 11.84 -3.99 -23.86
C TYR A 350 10.54 -3.34 -24.32
N THR A 351 10.60 -2.07 -24.75
CA THR A 351 9.43 -1.39 -25.32
C THR A 351 8.99 -2.04 -26.62
N ARG A 352 9.91 -2.31 -27.55
CA ARG A 352 9.61 -3.01 -28.81
C ARG A 352 9.03 -4.40 -28.57
N GLU A 353 9.57 -5.13 -27.62
CA GLU A 353 9.07 -6.45 -27.27
C GLU A 353 7.66 -6.36 -26.68
N ALA A 354 7.41 -5.41 -25.77
CA ALA A 354 6.11 -5.21 -25.13
C ALA A 354 5.01 -4.88 -26.16
N TYR A 355 5.35 -4.10 -27.18
CA TYR A 355 4.40 -3.74 -28.24
C TYR A 355 4.43 -4.68 -29.46
N GLY A 356 5.26 -5.71 -29.48
CA GLY A 356 5.37 -6.66 -30.59
C GLY A 356 5.93 -6.05 -31.87
N VAL A 357 6.70 -4.96 -31.79
CA VAL A 357 7.26 -4.22 -32.94
C VAL A 357 8.72 -4.59 -33.21
N ASN A 358 9.06 -5.86 -33.12
CA ASN A 358 10.41 -6.39 -33.40
C ASN A 358 10.63 -6.72 -34.87
N GLY A 359 9.92 -6.05 -35.78
CA GLY A 359 9.99 -6.30 -37.20
C GLY A 359 11.17 -5.63 -37.92
N ASP A 360 11.34 -5.98 -39.19
CA ASP A 360 12.36 -5.39 -40.04
C ASP A 360 12.09 -3.91 -40.33
N VAL A 361 13.14 -3.12 -40.32
CA VAL A 361 13.08 -1.70 -40.67
C VAL A 361 13.44 -1.55 -42.15
N PHE A 362 12.52 -0.98 -42.95
CA PHE A 362 12.84 -0.62 -44.32
C PHE A 362 13.11 0.86 -44.44
N THR A 363 14.13 1.17 -45.24
CA THR A 363 14.41 2.52 -45.65
C THR A 363 13.64 2.83 -46.92
N ILE A 364 12.83 3.88 -46.89
CA ILE A 364 12.16 4.39 -48.12
C ILE A 364 13.13 5.39 -48.75
N GLU A 365 13.66 5.03 -49.94
CA GLU A 365 14.48 5.97 -50.69
C GLU A 365 13.53 6.89 -51.49
N ASN A 366 13.69 8.19 -51.30
CA ASN A 366 12.95 9.20 -52.07
C ASN A 366 13.49 9.24 -53.54
N GLY A 367 12.70 8.72 -54.44
CA GLY A 367 12.90 8.99 -55.86
C GLY A 367 12.52 10.43 -56.17
N GLY A 368 13.45 11.22 -56.56
CA GLY A 368 13.25 12.64 -56.96
C GLY A 368 12.56 12.79 -58.31
N GLU A 369 11.35 12.32 -58.46
CA GLU A 369 10.59 12.49 -59.72
C GLU A 369 9.79 13.80 -59.72
N THR A 370 9.73 14.46 -60.87
CA THR A 370 8.88 15.63 -61.10
C THR A 370 7.40 15.18 -61.17
N VAL A 371 6.56 15.88 -60.42
CA VAL A 371 5.12 15.60 -60.39
C VAL A 371 4.49 15.93 -61.75
N SER A 372 4.17 14.91 -62.55
CA SER A 372 3.41 15.04 -63.77
C SER A 372 1.90 14.81 -63.53
N GLU A 373 1.05 15.14 -64.48
CA GLU A 373 -0.40 14.91 -64.39
C GLU A 373 -0.72 13.41 -64.24
N GLU A 374 0.08 12.53 -64.86
CA GLU A 374 -0.01 11.08 -64.72
C GLU A 374 0.35 10.64 -63.31
N VAL A 375 1.39 11.21 -62.71
CA VAL A 375 1.80 10.96 -61.29
C VAL A 375 0.73 11.45 -60.32
N LEU A 376 0.05 12.58 -60.60
CA LEU A 376 -1.08 13.04 -59.80
C LEU A 376 -2.27 12.07 -59.86
N HIS A 377 -2.52 11.46 -61.03
CA HIS A 377 -3.56 10.47 -61.18
C HIS A 377 -3.20 9.16 -60.45
N GLU A 378 -1.94 8.75 -60.51
CA GLU A 378 -1.43 7.59 -59.74
C GLU A 378 -1.43 7.83 -58.25
N LEU A 379 -1.22 9.09 -57.81
CA LEU A 379 -1.28 9.50 -56.41
C LEU A 379 -2.70 9.78 -55.90
N GLY A 380 -3.76 9.47 -56.67
CA GLY A 380 -5.14 9.74 -56.30
C GLY A 380 -5.50 9.22 -54.91
N GLU A 381 -5.13 7.98 -54.58
CA GLU A 381 -5.33 7.44 -53.23
C GLU A 381 -4.59 8.20 -52.14
N THR A 382 -3.42 8.76 -52.44
CA THR A 382 -2.64 9.58 -51.50
C THR A 382 -3.32 10.93 -51.28
N ILE A 383 -3.84 11.52 -52.34
CA ILE A 383 -4.56 12.80 -52.29
C ILE A 383 -5.87 12.65 -51.52
N ASP A 384 -6.61 11.57 -51.75
CA ASP A 384 -7.84 11.23 -51.03
C ASP A 384 -7.60 10.99 -49.52
N ASN A 385 -6.34 10.68 -49.16
CA ASN A 385 -5.92 10.46 -47.79
C ASN A 385 -5.21 11.64 -47.13
N ILE A 386 -5.34 12.85 -47.69
CA ILE A 386 -4.87 14.07 -46.99
C ILE A 386 -5.74 14.31 -45.75
N VAL A 387 -5.09 14.34 -44.58
CA VAL A 387 -5.76 14.56 -43.30
C VAL A 387 -6.28 15.99 -43.23
N ILE A 388 -7.61 16.14 -43.13
CA ILE A 388 -8.29 17.45 -42.99
C ILE A 388 -8.91 17.64 -41.60
N ILE A 389 -9.02 16.58 -40.81
CA ILE A 389 -9.64 16.58 -39.49
C ILE A 389 -8.57 16.51 -38.44
N ASP A 390 -8.59 17.46 -37.49
CA ASP A 390 -7.66 17.47 -36.40
C ASP A 390 -8.01 16.48 -35.28
N LYS A 391 -6.99 15.87 -34.71
CA LYS A 391 -7.09 14.91 -33.61
C LYS A 391 -7.87 15.44 -32.41
N ASP A 392 -7.58 16.68 -32.00
CA ASP A 392 -8.18 17.28 -30.80
C ASP A 392 -9.67 17.57 -31.03
N THR A 393 -10.05 17.87 -32.25
CA THR A 393 -11.46 17.99 -32.68
C THR A 393 -12.19 16.66 -32.55
N VAL A 394 -11.56 15.55 -32.95
CA VAL A 394 -12.13 14.20 -32.78
C VAL A 394 -12.35 13.88 -31.32
N LEU A 395 -11.33 14.09 -30.47
CA LEU A 395 -11.42 13.82 -29.03
C LEU A 395 -12.48 14.68 -28.35
N LYS A 396 -12.56 15.95 -28.71
CA LYS A 396 -13.56 16.87 -28.18
C LYS A 396 -14.98 16.44 -28.53
N ASP A 397 -15.21 16.05 -29.79
CA ASP A 397 -16.51 15.55 -30.25
C ASP A 397 -16.89 14.27 -29.52
N LEU A 398 -16.00 13.29 -29.45
CA LEU A 398 -16.24 12.00 -28.81
C LEU A 398 -16.59 12.18 -27.32
N ASN A 399 -15.87 13.00 -26.59
CA ASN A 399 -16.13 13.24 -25.17
C ASN A 399 -17.35 14.13 -24.91
N THR A 400 -17.78 14.94 -25.90
CA THR A 400 -18.97 15.78 -25.77
C THR A 400 -20.26 15.02 -26.03
N VAL A 401 -20.25 14.13 -27.02
CA VAL A 401 -21.43 13.35 -27.46
C VAL A 401 -21.73 12.18 -26.55
N GLN A 402 -20.77 11.79 -25.68
CA GLN A 402 -20.88 10.60 -24.84
C GLN A 402 -21.69 10.84 -23.57
N THR A 403 -22.99 11.09 -23.73
CA THR A 403 -23.92 11.29 -22.62
C THR A 403 -24.54 9.99 -22.09
N GLU A 404 -24.50 8.89 -22.85
CA GLU A 404 -25.23 7.67 -22.50
C GLU A 404 -24.52 6.76 -21.50
N LYS A 405 -23.19 6.77 -21.46
CA LYS A 405 -22.39 5.94 -20.54
C LYS A 405 -21.17 6.71 -20.04
N GLY A 406 -21.40 7.56 -19.05
CA GLY A 406 -20.42 8.51 -18.50
C GLY A 406 -19.15 7.90 -17.89
N TYR A 407 -19.07 6.58 -17.79
CA TYR A 407 -17.88 5.88 -17.30
C TYR A 407 -16.84 5.59 -18.39
N TYR A 408 -17.16 5.72 -19.66
CA TYR A 408 -16.17 5.65 -20.75
C TYR A 408 -15.60 7.04 -21.06
N THR A 409 -14.29 7.06 -21.38
CA THR A 409 -13.60 8.27 -21.86
C THR A 409 -12.75 7.96 -23.08
N TYR A 410 -12.42 9.02 -23.83
CA TYR A 410 -11.50 8.96 -24.95
C TYR A 410 -10.37 9.95 -24.72
N ASP A 411 -9.20 9.44 -24.34
CA ASP A 411 -7.99 10.24 -24.16
C ASP A 411 -7.11 10.28 -25.39
N THR A 412 -7.34 9.35 -26.31
CA THR A 412 -6.48 9.17 -27.45
C THR A 412 -7.30 8.90 -28.71
N ALA A 413 -6.93 9.58 -29.79
CA ALA A 413 -7.27 9.26 -31.15
C ALA A 413 -5.97 9.04 -31.94
N LYS A 414 -5.72 7.82 -32.35
CA LYS A 414 -4.51 7.48 -33.13
C LYS A 414 -4.87 7.33 -34.58
N ILE A 415 -4.11 8.00 -35.47
CA ILE A 415 -4.26 7.85 -36.89
C ILE A 415 -3.72 6.48 -37.33
N ALA A 416 -4.47 5.80 -38.17
CA ALA A 416 -4.12 4.50 -38.72
C ALA A 416 -4.66 4.40 -40.15
N SER A 417 -4.05 3.54 -40.94
CA SER A 417 -4.43 3.30 -42.30
C SER A 417 -5.11 1.93 -42.42
N TYR A 418 -6.35 1.92 -42.92
CA TYR A 418 -7.14 0.70 -43.12
C TYR A 418 -7.68 0.63 -44.55
N ARG A 419 -7.88 -0.59 -45.04
CA ARG A 419 -8.55 -0.81 -46.28
C ARG A 419 -10.05 -1.00 -46.05
N ILE A 420 -10.83 0.01 -46.45
CA ILE A 420 -12.28 0.10 -46.26
C ILE A 420 -12.91 0.15 -47.65
N ASP A 421 -13.84 -0.76 -47.94
CA ASP A 421 -14.48 -0.88 -49.24
C ASP A 421 -13.49 -0.97 -50.43
N GLY A 422 -12.37 -1.65 -50.19
CA GLY A 422 -11.31 -1.84 -51.20
C GLY A 422 -10.37 -0.66 -51.40
N LYS A 423 -10.61 0.49 -50.73
CA LYS A 423 -9.75 1.70 -50.76
C LYS A 423 -8.97 1.85 -49.47
N GLN A 424 -7.73 2.34 -49.59
CA GLN A 424 -6.93 2.74 -48.44
C GLN A 424 -7.48 4.04 -47.86
N GLN A 425 -7.81 4.05 -46.56
CA GLN A 425 -8.33 5.24 -45.88
C GLN A 425 -7.59 5.50 -44.56
N LEU A 426 -7.31 6.77 -44.31
CA LEU A 426 -6.79 7.21 -43.00
C LEU A 426 -7.95 7.47 -42.07
N VAL A 427 -7.87 6.84 -40.90
CA VAL A 427 -8.88 6.95 -39.86
C VAL A 427 -8.26 7.22 -38.51
N TYR A 428 -9.02 7.87 -37.61
CA TYR A 428 -8.69 7.93 -36.20
C TYR A 428 -9.36 6.76 -35.50
N ILE A 429 -8.56 6.03 -34.70
CA ILE A 429 -9.02 4.98 -33.81
C ILE A 429 -8.98 5.50 -32.39
N SER A 430 -10.11 5.46 -31.73
CA SER A 430 -10.28 5.91 -30.37
C SER A 430 -10.85 4.77 -29.54
N PRO A 431 -10.05 4.13 -28.65
CA PRO A 431 -10.55 3.09 -27.77
C PRO A 431 -11.47 3.69 -26.71
N ARG A 432 -12.54 2.98 -26.35
CA ARG A 432 -13.38 3.33 -25.21
C ARG A 432 -12.76 2.75 -23.96
N GLU A 433 -12.06 3.58 -23.22
CA GLU A 433 -11.45 3.18 -21.97
C GLU A 433 -12.30 3.67 -20.79
N ILE A 434 -12.14 3.02 -19.63
CA ILE A 434 -12.85 3.40 -18.43
C ILE A 434 -12.14 4.57 -17.77
N ALA A 435 -12.88 5.65 -17.49
CA ALA A 435 -12.39 6.78 -16.72
C ALA A 435 -12.15 6.37 -15.27
N GLY A 436 -10.97 6.70 -14.74
CA GLY A 436 -10.43 6.44 -13.40
C GLY A 436 -11.37 6.02 -12.27
N ASP A 437 -11.81 6.89 -11.40
CA ASP A 437 -12.56 6.52 -10.19
C ASP A 437 -14.06 6.37 -10.47
N ASN A 438 -14.52 5.14 -10.73
CA ASN A 438 -15.91 4.82 -11.06
C ASN A 438 -16.72 4.27 -9.88
N GLY A 439 -16.59 4.84 -8.69
CA GLY A 439 -17.46 4.53 -7.57
C GLY A 439 -16.89 3.56 -6.55
N THR A 440 -17.68 2.55 -6.11
CA THR A 440 -17.29 1.63 -5.05
C THR A 440 -16.22 0.63 -5.49
N TYR A 441 -15.56 0.00 -4.52
CA TYR A 441 -14.59 -1.07 -4.75
C TYR A 441 -15.16 -2.20 -5.64
N ASN A 442 -16.41 -2.58 -5.41
CA ASN A 442 -17.07 -3.64 -6.19
C ASN A 442 -17.25 -3.22 -7.66
N ASN A 443 -17.69 -1.99 -7.90
CA ASN A 443 -17.84 -1.48 -9.26
C ASN A 443 -16.51 -1.49 -10.02
N GLN A 444 -15.43 -1.02 -9.39
CA GLN A 444 -14.09 -0.98 -10.00
C GLN A 444 -13.49 -2.37 -10.20
N THR A 445 -13.83 -3.34 -9.33
CA THR A 445 -13.23 -4.67 -9.35
C THR A 445 -13.99 -5.65 -10.22
N TYR A 446 -15.32 -5.57 -10.26
CA TYR A 446 -16.16 -6.60 -10.87
C TYR A 446 -17.05 -6.10 -12.02
N GLU A 447 -17.42 -4.83 -12.05
CA GLU A 447 -18.40 -4.30 -13.00
C GLU A 447 -17.74 -3.47 -14.10
N TYR A 448 -16.99 -2.42 -13.73
CA TYR A 448 -16.31 -1.52 -14.67
C TYR A 448 -14.81 -1.85 -14.74
N THR A 449 -14.51 -3.10 -15.09
CA THR A 449 -13.15 -3.64 -15.05
C THR A 449 -12.34 -3.39 -16.31
N HIS A 450 -13.00 -3.08 -17.43
CA HIS A 450 -12.35 -2.95 -18.73
C HIS A 450 -13.12 -2.04 -19.67
N GLY A 451 -12.40 -1.42 -20.58
CA GLY A 451 -12.99 -0.70 -21.70
C GLY A 451 -13.63 -1.65 -22.70
N TYR A 452 -14.41 -1.12 -23.64
CA TYR A 452 -15.11 -1.95 -24.60
C TYR A 452 -15.21 -1.31 -25.99
N GLY A 453 -14.61 -1.94 -26.97
CA GLY A 453 -14.67 -1.54 -28.37
C GLY A 453 -13.95 -0.24 -28.69
N ILE A 454 -14.05 0.17 -29.92
CA ILE A 454 -13.42 1.38 -30.46
C ILE A 454 -14.44 2.24 -31.20
N VAL A 455 -14.08 3.51 -31.36
CA VAL A 455 -14.72 4.39 -32.36
C VAL A 455 -13.73 4.61 -33.49
N VAL A 456 -14.19 4.45 -34.74
CA VAL A 456 -13.42 4.73 -35.94
C VAL A 456 -14.02 5.96 -36.62
N THR A 457 -13.21 7.02 -36.71
CA THR A 457 -13.63 8.30 -37.35
C THR A 457 -12.77 8.55 -38.58
N SER A 458 -13.35 8.92 -39.69
CA SER A 458 -12.58 9.32 -40.87
C SER A 458 -11.65 10.50 -40.55
N ALA A 459 -10.42 10.47 -41.04
CA ALA A 459 -9.48 11.56 -40.91
C ALA A 459 -9.55 12.53 -42.09
N THR A 460 -10.25 12.13 -43.17
CA THR A 460 -10.21 12.79 -44.47
C THR A 460 -11.58 13.24 -44.96
N GLU A 461 -12.69 12.76 -44.35
CA GLU A 461 -14.05 13.04 -44.80
C GLU A 461 -14.96 13.43 -43.64
N THR A 462 -15.97 14.26 -43.97
CA THR A 462 -17.07 14.61 -43.07
C THR A 462 -18.39 14.04 -43.60
N ASP A 463 -19.43 13.97 -42.77
CA ASP A 463 -20.77 13.64 -43.22
C ASP A 463 -21.39 14.78 -44.08
N ALA A 464 -22.57 14.55 -44.67
CA ALA A 464 -23.26 15.53 -45.52
C ALA A 464 -23.61 16.85 -44.81
N ASN A 465 -23.56 16.89 -43.44
CA ASN A 465 -23.83 18.05 -42.63
C ASN A 465 -22.56 18.73 -42.13
N GLY A 466 -21.38 18.24 -42.51
CA GLY A 466 -20.08 18.74 -42.02
C GLY A 466 -19.67 18.23 -40.65
N ASN A 467 -20.37 17.24 -40.07
CA ASN A 467 -19.96 16.61 -38.81
C ASN A 467 -18.90 15.54 -39.09
N LEU A 468 -18.22 15.11 -38.04
CA LEU A 468 -17.25 14.03 -38.09
C LEU A 468 -17.90 12.73 -38.55
N LEU A 469 -17.37 12.16 -39.65
CA LEU A 469 -17.85 10.91 -40.20
C LEU A 469 -17.34 9.74 -39.31
N LYS A 470 -18.23 9.20 -38.46
CA LYS A 470 -17.96 8.03 -37.62
C LYS A 470 -18.28 6.76 -38.40
N LEU A 471 -17.25 6.09 -38.91
CA LEU A 471 -17.37 4.87 -39.68
C LEU A 471 -17.78 3.67 -38.81
N GLN A 472 -17.40 3.67 -37.56
CA GLN A 472 -17.76 2.67 -36.56
C GLN A 472 -17.95 3.33 -35.22
N LYS A 473 -19.12 3.12 -34.60
CA LYS A 473 -19.45 3.72 -33.27
C LYS A 473 -20.22 2.78 -32.36
N ASN A 474 -20.57 1.59 -32.80
CA ASN A 474 -21.39 0.66 -32.03
C ASN A 474 -20.54 -0.03 -30.93
N PHE A 475 -21.19 -0.40 -29.83
CA PHE A 475 -20.55 -1.18 -28.75
C PHE A 475 -20.38 -2.65 -29.16
N ASN A 476 -21.37 -3.21 -29.87
CA ASN A 476 -21.30 -4.59 -30.33
C ASN A 476 -20.71 -4.60 -31.74
N THR A 477 -19.80 -5.51 -31.98
CA THR A 477 -19.28 -5.78 -33.33
C THR A 477 -20.39 -6.40 -34.16
N SER A 478 -20.76 -5.77 -35.28
CA SER A 478 -21.71 -6.27 -36.23
C SER A 478 -21.03 -6.58 -37.57
N GLU A 479 -21.68 -7.34 -38.43
CA GLU A 479 -21.19 -7.58 -39.81
C GLU A 479 -21.11 -6.30 -40.64
N GLU A 480 -21.79 -5.23 -40.19
CA GLU A 480 -21.78 -3.91 -40.81
C GLU A 480 -20.62 -3.03 -40.36
N ASP A 481 -19.81 -3.48 -39.38
CA ASP A 481 -18.68 -2.72 -38.87
C ASP A 481 -17.53 -2.72 -39.87
N VAL A 482 -16.94 -1.55 -40.06
CA VAL A 482 -15.86 -1.31 -41.02
C VAL A 482 -14.59 -2.08 -40.65
N ILE A 483 -14.36 -2.25 -39.35
CA ILE A 483 -13.25 -3.02 -38.78
C ILE A 483 -13.84 -4.13 -37.90
N THR A 484 -13.60 -5.37 -38.27
CA THR A 484 -14.02 -6.52 -37.47
C THR A 484 -13.15 -6.64 -36.21
N ILE A 485 -13.77 -6.55 -35.03
CA ILE A 485 -13.11 -6.70 -33.75
C ILE A 485 -13.48 -8.06 -33.17
N THR A 486 -12.52 -8.96 -33.08
CA THR A 486 -12.73 -10.31 -32.56
C THR A 486 -12.78 -10.34 -31.02
N GLU A 487 -12.05 -9.45 -30.33
CA GLU A 487 -12.04 -9.28 -28.90
C GLU A 487 -12.18 -7.79 -28.53
N PRO A 488 -13.40 -7.33 -28.20
CA PRO A 488 -13.67 -5.92 -27.97
C PRO A 488 -13.28 -5.43 -26.56
N ARG A 489 -13.00 -6.32 -25.62
CA ARG A 489 -12.70 -5.97 -24.23
C ARG A 489 -11.28 -5.41 -24.12
N ILE A 490 -11.15 -4.24 -23.49
CA ILE A 490 -9.88 -3.52 -23.33
C ILE A 490 -9.48 -3.54 -21.86
N TYR A 491 -8.69 -4.53 -21.47
CA TYR A 491 -8.12 -4.61 -20.12
C TYR A 491 -6.81 -3.83 -19.99
N PHE A 492 -6.13 -3.62 -21.10
CA PHE A 492 -4.87 -2.88 -21.16
C PHE A 492 -4.96 -1.82 -22.25
N GLY A 493 -5.24 -0.60 -21.84
CA GLY A 493 -5.37 0.57 -22.69
C GLY A 493 -4.36 1.65 -22.35
N LEU A 494 -4.42 2.77 -23.05
CA LEU A 494 -3.51 3.90 -22.91
C LEU A 494 -3.73 4.68 -21.60
N GLN A 495 -4.92 4.57 -20.99
CA GLN A 495 -5.27 5.16 -19.69
C GLN A 495 -4.97 4.23 -18.51
N THR A 496 -4.52 3.01 -18.76
CA THR A 496 -4.25 2.04 -17.71
C THR A 496 -3.04 2.46 -16.89
N ASN A 497 -3.26 2.75 -15.60
CA ASN A 497 -2.23 3.16 -14.65
C ASN A 497 -1.87 2.06 -13.65
N ASN A 498 -2.57 0.93 -13.70
CA ASN A 498 -2.44 -0.18 -12.76
C ASN A 498 -1.76 -1.39 -13.41
N ASN A 499 -1.20 -2.26 -12.57
CA ASN A 499 -0.73 -3.55 -12.99
C ASN A 499 -1.91 -4.42 -13.44
N ILE A 500 -1.78 -5.05 -14.59
CA ILE A 500 -2.80 -5.95 -15.15
C ILE A 500 -2.23 -7.36 -15.17
N VAL A 501 -3.02 -8.30 -14.66
CA VAL A 501 -2.71 -9.73 -14.71
C VAL A 501 -3.64 -10.36 -15.74
N THR A 502 -3.06 -10.91 -16.81
CA THR A 502 -3.79 -11.61 -17.87
C THR A 502 -3.47 -13.11 -17.83
N ASN A 503 -4.34 -13.92 -18.44
CA ASN A 503 -4.19 -15.38 -18.48
C ASN A 503 -4.10 -16.05 -17.11
N SER A 504 -4.66 -15.44 -16.08
CA SER A 504 -4.86 -16.12 -14.80
C SER A 504 -5.84 -17.26 -14.96
N LYS A 505 -5.49 -18.44 -14.44
CA LYS A 505 -6.36 -19.63 -14.45
C LYS A 505 -7.24 -19.65 -13.21
#